data_84413a7e04444a2ec63de4b65499c86e
#
_entry.id   84413a7e04444a2ec63de4b65499c86e
#
_cell.length_a   1.000
_cell.length_b   1.000
_cell.length_c   1.000
_cell.angle_alpha   90.00
_cell.angle_beta   90.00
_cell.angle_gamma   90.00
#
_symmetry.space_group_name_H-M   'P 1'
#
loop_
_entity.id
_entity.type
_entity.pdbx_description
1 polymer ?
#
loop_
_entity_poly.entity_id
_entity_poly.type
_entity_poly.pdbx_seq_one_letter_code
_entity_poly.pdbx_strand_id
1 'polypeptide(L)'
;MKTSIKYMLLYFLTVNTITAQENNKSINLSTAEVAPYEVELTQNKTTHILFPSSIEYVDLGSSEIIASKVETTSNVLRLKTVKENVSPTNFTVITNDGKYYSFNATYKQQPIQLSYDLTKFEKQVRKQQSEVLFKDLGTTSPSLADLFMKTIIKKNKKELNIKSKSYGVEARLKSIYTQDGKLYFHISITNKSNLPYEVDYVSFKIKDRRTSKRTTIQEVSLKPTRSINDFQTINGQSKQDNAFMLDQFTLSDKQVLVIEINEKNGVRNQVLKVRDVDVINVKQIDHFSF
;
A
#
# COMPACT_ATOMS: atom_id res chain seq x y z
N MET A 1 24.11 72.94 12.87
CA MET A 1 23.65 71.69 13.48
C MET A 1 22.25 71.24 13.12
N LYS A 2 21.38 72.08 12.56
CA LYS A 2 19.98 71.68 12.21
C LYS A 2 19.82 71.07 10.78
N THR A 3 20.76 71.23 9.90
CA THR A 3 20.73 70.72 8.51
C THR A 3 21.22 69.26 8.40
N SER A 4 22.18 68.85 9.21
CA SER A 4 22.70 67.45 9.18
C SER A 4 21.70 66.40 9.66
N ILE A 5 20.77 66.76 10.53
CA ILE A 5 19.76 65.83 11.05
C ILE A 5 18.68 65.52 10.02
N LYS A 6 18.36 66.47 9.13
CA LYS A 6 17.36 66.26 8.04
C LYS A 6 17.85 65.25 6.99
N TYR A 7 19.10 65.23 6.64
CA TYR A 7 19.66 64.30 5.68
C TYR A 7 19.84 62.88 6.27
N MET A 8 20.11 62.76 7.58
CA MET A 8 20.19 61.49 8.26
C MET A 8 18.85 60.82 8.40
N LEU A 9 17.74 61.61 8.57
CA LEU A 9 16.38 61.06 8.59
C LEU A 9 15.89 60.64 7.19
N LEU A 10 16.36 61.29 6.13
CA LEU A 10 16.01 60.93 4.73
C LEU A 10 16.75 59.66 4.29
N TYR A 11 17.92 59.38 4.80
CA TYR A 11 18.71 58.16 4.49
C TYR A 11 18.16 56.92 5.20
N PHE A 12 17.44 57.10 6.35
CA PHE A 12 16.83 55.99 7.06
C PHE A 12 15.48 55.54 6.46
N LEU A 13 14.84 56.37 5.62
CA LEU A 13 13.58 56.03 5.02
C LEU A 13 13.69 55.25 3.68
N THR A 14 14.90 55.09 3.11
CA THR A 14 15.09 54.46 1.81
C THR A 14 15.58 52.99 1.89
N VAL A 15 15.76 52.42 3.06
CA VAL A 15 16.37 51.07 3.21
C VAL A 15 15.37 49.96 3.55
N ASN A 16 14.06 50.25 3.57
CA ASN A 16 13.04 49.22 3.88
C ASN A 16 12.14 48.83 2.73
N THR A 17 12.66 48.70 1.51
CA THR A 17 12.00 47.89 0.50
C THR A 17 12.60 46.48 0.56
N ILE A 18 12.21 45.70 1.58
CA ILE A 18 12.37 44.24 1.55
C ILE A 18 11.38 43.76 0.49
N THR A 19 11.85 43.53 -0.72
CA THR A 19 11.11 42.75 -1.72
C THR A 19 10.98 41.35 -1.13
N ALA A 20 9.79 41.03 -0.60
CA ALA A 20 9.38 39.65 -0.37
C ALA A 20 9.37 38.97 -1.74
N GLN A 21 10.47 38.33 -2.09
CA GLN A 21 10.56 37.45 -3.22
C GLN A 21 9.80 36.18 -2.80
N GLU A 22 8.50 36.10 -3.15
CA GLU A 22 7.80 34.84 -3.12
C GLU A 22 8.57 33.86 -4.03
N ASN A 23 9.32 32.99 -3.40
CA ASN A 23 9.87 31.81 -4.06
C ASN A 23 8.68 30.90 -4.46
N ASN A 24 8.00 31.24 -5.54
CA ASN A 24 7.14 30.31 -6.26
C ASN A 24 8.02 29.19 -6.80
N LYS A 25 8.31 28.22 -5.94
CA LYS A 25 9.02 27.01 -6.30
C LYS A 25 8.07 26.17 -7.14
N SER A 26 8.01 26.46 -8.45
CA SER A 26 7.30 25.60 -9.39
C SER A 26 7.93 24.20 -9.32
N ILE A 27 7.14 23.23 -8.90
CA ILE A 27 7.56 21.81 -8.91
C ILE A 27 7.59 21.40 -10.38
N ASN A 28 8.76 20.98 -10.86
CA ASN A 28 8.89 20.45 -12.21
C ASN A 28 8.27 19.03 -12.25
N LEU A 29 7.18 18.86 -13.01
CA LEU A 29 6.48 17.59 -13.16
C LEU A 29 7.36 16.47 -13.76
N SER A 30 8.45 16.81 -14.46
CA SER A 30 9.38 15.81 -14.98
C SER A 30 10.03 14.93 -13.88
N THR A 31 10.06 15.40 -12.64
CA THR A 31 10.56 14.61 -11.50
C THR A 31 9.53 13.62 -10.93
N ALA A 32 8.27 13.74 -11.37
CA ALA A 32 7.15 12.89 -10.97
C ALA A 32 6.64 12.00 -12.12
N GLU A 33 7.43 11.88 -13.20
CA GLU A 33 7.07 11.08 -14.36
C GLU A 33 7.04 9.58 -14.02
N VAL A 34 5.96 8.90 -14.41
CA VAL A 34 5.84 7.45 -14.37
C VAL A 34 6.22 6.91 -15.74
N ALA A 35 7.34 6.20 -15.83
CA ALA A 35 7.79 5.61 -17.08
C ALA A 35 6.77 4.55 -17.57
N PRO A 36 6.25 4.67 -18.81
CA PRO A 36 5.30 3.71 -19.34
C PRO A 36 5.99 2.40 -19.74
N TYR A 37 5.24 1.30 -19.69
CA TYR A 37 5.63 0.05 -20.32
C TYR A 37 5.31 0.07 -21.81
N GLU A 38 6.21 -0.47 -22.64
CA GLU A 38 5.99 -0.58 -24.08
C GLU A 38 5.31 -1.90 -24.43
N VAL A 39 4.22 -1.83 -25.20
CA VAL A 39 3.44 -3.01 -25.61
C VAL A 39 3.20 -2.98 -27.12
N GLU A 40 3.44 -4.11 -27.78
CA GLU A 40 3.07 -4.30 -29.18
C GLU A 40 1.69 -4.98 -29.29
N LEU A 41 0.79 -4.40 -30.07
CA LEU A 41 -0.55 -4.94 -30.33
C LEU A 41 -0.77 -5.23 -31.81
N THR A 42 -1.64 -6.19 -32.09
CA THR A 42 -2.06 -6.53 -33.46
C THR A 42 -3.55 -6.87 -33.50
N GLN A 43 -4.14 -6.86 -34.70
CA GLN A 43 -5.53 -7.25 -34.89
C GLN A 43 -5.72 -8.77 -34.79
N ASN A 44 -4.77 -9.55 -35.32
CA ASN A 44 -4.92 -10.99 -35.56
C ASN A 44 -4.51 -11.88 -34.37
N LYS A 45 -3.81 -11.33 -33.38
CA LYS A 45 -3.38 -12.06 -32.17
C LYS A 45 -3.75 -11.27 -30.92
N THR A 46 -3.98 -11.96 -29.81
CA THR A 46 -4.27 -11.34 -28.53
C THR A 46 -3.01 -11.18 -27.70
N THR A 47 -2.74 -9.97 -27.25
CA THR A 47 -1.70 -9.71 -26.27
C THR A 47 -2.30 -9.85 -24.87
N HIS A 48 -1.59 -10.56 -23.98
CA HIS A 48 -2.00 -10.78 -22.59
C HIS A 48 -1.01 -10.09 -21.64
N ILE A 49 -1.53 -9.41 -20.62
CA ILE A 49 -0.72 -8.84 -19.54
C ILE A 49 -1.22 -9.40 -18.22
N LEU A 50 -0.33 -10.04 -17.47
CA LEU A 50 -0.59 -10.60 -16.15
C LEU A 50 -0.12 -9.62 -15.09
N PHE A 51 -1.05 -9.19 -14.23
CA PHE A 51 -0.77 -8.27 -13.12
C PHE A 51 -0.60 -9.04 -11.81
N PRO A 52 0.15 -8.50 -10.84
CA PRO A 52 0.30 -9.12 -9.50
C PRO A 52 -1.01 -9.17 -8.71
N SER A 53 -1.93 -8.25 -8.99
CA SER A 53 -3.22 -8.10 -8.29
C SER A 53 -4.37 -7.97 -9.30
N SER A 54 -5.61 -8.17 -8.84
CA SER A 54 -6.81 -8.06 -9.67
C SER A 54 -6.93 -6.65 -10.28
N ILE A 55 -7.33 -6.60 -11.54
CA ILE A 55 -7.55 -5.35 -12.27
C ILE A 55 -8.87 -4.72 -11.79
N GLU A 56 -8.80 -3.49 -11.31
CA GLU A 56 -9.97 -2.72 -10.90
C GLU A 56 -10.46 -1.80 -12.02
N TYR A 57 -9.56 -1.08 -12.65
CA TYR A 57 -9.88 -0.08 -13.66
C TYR A 57 -8.94 -0.18 -14.87
N VAL A 58 -9.48 0.06 -16.07
CA VAL A 58 -8.71 0.17 -17.31
C VAL A 58 -9.22 1.39 -18.06
N ASP A 59 -8.32 2.26 -18.46
CA ASP A 59 -8.59 3.42 -19.31
C ASP A 59 -7.81 3.30 -20.61
N LEU A 60 -8.52 3.45 -21.73
CA LEU A 60 -7.95 3.33 -23.07
C LEU A 60 -7.86 4.71 -23.73
N GLY A 61 -6.69 5.13 -24.14
CA GLY A 61 -6.45 6.40 -24.80
C GLY A 61 -7.04 6.49 -26.22
N SER A 62 -7.47 5.36 -26.79
CA SER A 62 -8.08 5.31 -28.14
C SER A 62 -9.13 4.22 -28.22
N SER A 63 -10.22 4.47 -28.98
CA SER A 63 -11.22 3.47 -29.35
C SER A 63 -10.72 2.44 -30.38
N GLU A 64 -9.51 2.63 -30.91
CA GLU A 64 -8.89 1.72 -31.88
C GLU A 64 -8.21 0.50 -31.22
N ILE A 65 -8.14 0.49 -29.89
CA ILE A 65 -7.71 -0.68 -29.10
C ILE A 65 -8.89 -1.24 -28.29
N ILE A 66 -8.91 -2.54 -28.13
CA ILE A 66 -9.90 -3.26 -27.32
C ILE A 66 -9.18 -3.92 -26.16
N ALA A 67 -9.72 -3.72 -24.96
CA ALA A 67 -9.28 -4.41 -23.77
C ALA A 67 -10.44 -5.19 -23.12
N SER A 68 -10.16 -6.36 -22.58
CA SER A 68 -11.11 -7.12 -21.77
C SER A 68 -10.41 -7.90 -20.68
N LYS A 69 -11.02 -7.97 -19.50
CA LYS A 69 -10.58 -8.86 -18.42
C LYS A 69 -10.97 -10.30 -18.75
N VAL A 70 -10.19 -11.25 -18.26
CA VAL A 70 -10.55 -12.66 -18.33
C VAL A 70 -11.52 -12.94 -17.18
N GLU A 71 -12.71 -13.50 -17.47
CA GLU A 71 -13.78 -13.70 -16.47
C GLU A 71 -13.35 -14.59 -15.30
N THR A 72 -12.56 -15.62 -15.58
CA THR A 72 -12.07 -16.56 -14.56
C THR A 72 -10.81 -16.09 -13.82
N THR A 73 -10.15 -15.04 -14.34
CA THR A 73 -8.83 -14.59 -13.82
C THR A 73 -8.76 -13.08 -13.84
N SER A 74 -9.17 -12.46 -12.73
CA SER A 74 -9.36 -11.01 -12.61
C SER A 74 -8.07 -10.17 -12.76
N ASN A 75 -6.90 -10.79 -12.79
CA ASN A 75 -5.59 -10.15 -12.93
C ASN A 75 -4.97 -10.28 -14.34
N VAL A 76 -5.73 -10.74 -15.33
CA VAL A 76 -5.26 -10.87 -16.71
C VAL A 76 -6.04 -9.94 -17.63
N LEU A 77 -5.32 -9.05 -18.34
CA LEU A 77 -5.86 -8.17 -19.36
C LEU A 77 -5.54 -8.73 -20.74
N ARG A 78 -6.57 -8.78 -21.60
CA ARG A 78 -6.46 -9.12 -23.03
C ARG A 78 -6.57 -7.86 -23.85
N LEU A 79 -5.69 -7.70 -24.84
CA LEU A 79 -5.62 -6.52 -25.70
C LEU A 79 -5.51 -6.93 -27.17
N LYS A 80 -6.16 -6.16 -28.04
CA LYS A 80 -6.08 -6.23 -29.50
C LYS A 80 -6.28 -4.85 -30.10
N THR A 81 -5.85 -4.65 -31.35
CA THR A 81 -6.31 -3.52 -32.16
C THR A 81 -7.59 -3.86 -32.92
N VAL A 82 -8.44 -2.86 -33.17
CA VAL A 82 -9.68 -2.99 -33.96
C VAL A 82 -9.37 -3.22 -35.44
N LYS A 83 -8.31 -2.59 -35.93
CA LYS A 83 -7.87 -2.61 -37.33
C LYS A 83 -6.33 -2.66 -37.40
N GLU A 84 -5.81 -2.81 -38.60
CA GLU A 84 -4.40 -2.68 -38.89
C GLU A 84 -3.92 -1.20 -38.89
N ASN A 85 -2.63 -0.99 -38.66
CA ASN A 85 -1.98 0.33 -38.74
C ASN A 85 -2.62 1.39 -37.84
N VAL A 86 -2.99 1.01 -36.61
CA VAL A 86 -3.48 1.93 -35.58
C VAL A 86 -2.34 2.86 -35.15
N SER A 87 -2.65 4.14 -35.00
CA SER A 87 -1.69 5.12 -34.47
C SER A 87 -1.24 4.74 -33.06
N PRO A 88 0.01 5.03 -32.67
CA PRO A 88 0.46 4.84 -31.31
C PRO A 88 -0.47 5.53 -30.32
N THR A 89 -0.81 4.82 -29.25
CA THR A 89 -1.71 5.31 -28.20
C THR A 89 -1.23 4.83 -26.84
N ASN A 90 -1.97 5.15 -25.81
CA ASN A 90 -1.66 4.69 -24.45
C ASN A 90 -2.87 4.00 -23.81
N PHE A 91 -2.63 3.31 -22.74
CA PHE A 91 -3.67 2.87 -21.82
C PHE A 91 -3.12 2.78 -20.39
N THR A 92 -4.05 2.83 -19.45
CA THR A 92 -3.73 2.80 -18.03
C THR A 92 -4.46 1.65 -17.36
N VAL A 93 -3.84 0.99 -16.39
CA VAL A 93 -4.44 -0.03 -15.57
C VAL A 93 -4.23 0.32 -14.10
N ILE A 94 -5.31 0.23 -13.31
CA ILE A 94 -5.24 0.32 -11.85
C ILE A 94 -5.68 -1.02 -11.29
N THR A 95 -4.87 -1.56 -10.39
CA THR A 95 -5.16 -2.82 -9.70
C THR A 95 -5.79 -2.58 -8.34
N ASN A 96 -6.47 -3.58 -7.78
CA ASN A 96 -7.20 -3.47 -6.52
C ASN A 96 -6.31 -3.20 -5.29
N ASP A 97 -5.01 -3.42 -5.40
CA ASP A 97 -4.01 -3.01 -4.41
C ASP A 97 -3.57 -1.54 -4.57
N GLY A 98 -4.20 -0.81 -5.50
CA GLY A 98 -4.01 0.61 -5.76
C GLY A 98 -2.78 0.94 -6.58
N LYS A 99 -2.18 0.00 -7.28
CA LYS A 99 -1.05 0.25 -8.17
C LYS A 99 -1.51 0.76 -9.53
N TYR A 100 -0.77 1.74 -10.04
CA TYR A 100 -0.97 2.37 -11.34
C TYR A 100 0.08 1.87 -12.32
N TYR A 101 -0.37 1.42 -13.48
CA TYR A 101 0.46 0.98 -14.59
C TYR A 101 0.14 1.80 -15.83
N SER A 102 1.13 2.46 -16.39
CA SER A 102 1.03 3.20 -17.65
C SER A 102 1.65 2.41 -18.78
N PHE A 103 1.01 2.39 -19.94
CA PHE A 103 1.47 1.66 -21.12
C PHE A 103 1.40 2.54 -22.36
N ASN A 104 2.44 2.47 -23.20
CA ASN A 104 2.41 2.89 -24.58
C ASN A 104 2.11 1.70 -25.47
N ALA A 105 1.09 1.79 -26.31
CA ALA A 105 0.69 0.74 -27.23
C ALA A 105 0.99 1.12 -28.67
N THR A 106 1.74 0.28 -29.35
CA THR A 106 2.09 0.44 -30.77
C THR A 106 1.58 -0.73 -31.58
N TYR A 107 1.05 -0.44 -32.77
CA TYR A 107 0.64 -1.49 -33.71
C TYR A 107 1.86 -2.15 -34.32
N LYS A 108 1.82 -3.47 -34.40
CA LYS A 108 2.82 -4.25 -35.14
C LYS A 108 2.16 -5.48 -35.76
N GLN A 109 2.36 -5.67 -37.06
CA GLN A 109 1.73 -6.78 -37.80
C GLN A 109 2.13 -8.14 -37.22
N GLN A 110 3.38 -8.30 -36.80
CA GLN A 110 3.90 -9.48 -36.14
C GLN A 110 4.63 -9.13 -34.85
N PRO A 111 3.91 -8.98 -33.73
CA PRO A 111 4.51 -8.72 -32.43
C PRO A 111 5.47 -9.85 -32.03
N ILE A 112 6.61 -9.51 -31.48
CA ILE A 112 7.58 -10.49 -30.97
C ILE A 112 7.06 -11.11 -29.68
N GLN A 113 6.43 -10.29 -28.83
CA GLN A 113 5.94 -10.70 -27.52
C GLN A 113 4.41 -10.52 -27.43
N LEU A 114 3.71 -11.59 -27.06
CA LEU A 114 2.25 -11.61 -26.89
C LEU A 114 1.81 -11.84 -25.43
N SER A 115 2.73 -12.06 -24.52
CA SER A 115 2.44 -12.27 -23.10
C SER A 115 3.47 -11.57 -22.23
N TYR A 116 3.00 -10.70 -21.36
CA TYR A 116 3.83 -9.93 -20.42
C TYR A 116 3.43 -10.35 -19.00
N ASP A 117 4.41 -10.80 -18.20
CA ASP A 117 4.19 -11.22 -16.81
C ASP A 117 4.82 -10.21 -15.85
N LEU A 118 4.01 -9.27 -15.37
CA LEU A 118 4.43 -8.25 -14.42
C LEU A 118 4.61 -8.81 -13.00
N THR A 119 4.12 -10.02 -12.71
CA THR A 119 4.28 -10.64 -11.39
C THR A 119 5.75 -10.96 -11.08
N LYS A 120 6.52 -11.30 -12.12
CA LYS A 120 7.95 -11.58 -12.02
C LYS A 120 8.80 -10.31 -12.10
N PHE A 121 8.36 -9.36 -12.92
CA PHE A 121 9.08 -8.12 -13.18
C PHE A 121 9.16 -7.23 -11.93
N GLU A 122 8.10 -7.10 -11.15
CA GLU A 122 8.10 -6.32 -9.91
C GLU A 122 9.15 -6.80 -8.88
N LYS A 123 9.46 -8.09 -8.85
CA LYS A 123 10.51 -8.60 -7.95
C LYS A 123 11.90 -8.09 -8.32
N GLN A 124 12.14 -7.76 -9.59
CA GLN A 124 13.44 -7.28 -10.08
C GLN A 124 13.56 -5.75 -10.09
N VAL A 125 12.47 -5.02 -10.35
CA VAL A 125 12.46 -3.57 -10.57
C VAL A 125 12.18 -2.76 -9.29
N ARG A 126 11.77 -3.37 -8.19
CA ARG A 126 11.53 -2.70 -6.88
C ARG A 126 12.68 -1.80 -6.37
N LYS A 127 13.79 -1.74 -7.08
CA LYS A 127 14.93 -0.87 -6.76
C LYS A 127 14.94 0.49 -7.48
N GLN A 128 14.11 0.75 -8.49
CA GLN A 128 14.29 1.92 -9.36
C GLN A 128 13.03 2.71 -9.76
N GLN A 129 11.80 2.27 -9.48
CA GLN A 129 10.61 3.01 -9.90
C GLN A 129 9.74 3.42 -8.70
N SER A 130 9.34 4.69 -8.69
CA SER A 130 8.30 5.19 -7.79
C SER A 130 6.97 4.55 -8.15
N GLU A 131 6.46 3.65 -7.32
CA GLU A 131 5.10 3.13 -7.46
C GLU A 131 4.11 4.26 -7.15
N VAL A 132 3.32 4.67 -8.13
CA VAL A 132 2.19 5.58 -7.92
C VAL A 132 0.98 4.74 -7.55
N LEU A 133 0.39 5.00 -6.40
CA LEU A 133 -0.76 4.29 -5.88
C LEU A 133 -1.98 5.22 -5.87
N PHE A 134 -3.04 4.82 -6.56
CA PHE A 134 -4.27 5.63 -6.74
C PHE A 134 -5.45 5.15 -5.90
N LYS A 135 -5.26 4.16 -5.03
CA LYS A 135 -6.34 3.74 -4.14
C LYS A 135 -6.66 4.86 -3.17
N ASP A 136 -7.93 5.20 -3.05
CA ASP A 136 -8.39 6.15 -2.05
C ASP A 136 -8.11 5.60 -0.64
N LEU A 137 -7.08 6.14 -0.02
CA LEU A 137 -6.71 5.87 1.37
C LEU A 137 -7.28 6.94 2.32
N GLY A 138 -8.30 7.66 1.89
CA GLY A 138 -8.83 8.83 2.56
C GLY A 138 -7.88 10.02 2.42
N THR A 139 -7.55 10.68 3.52
CA THR A 139 -6.65 11.85 3.53
C THR A 139 -5.17 11.48 3.43
N THR A 140 -4.81 10.20 3.68
CA THR A 140 -3.42 9.74 3.66
C THR A 140 -3.00 9.28 2.27
N SER A 141 -1.98 9.91 1.68
CA SER A 141 -1.43 9.45 0.41
C SER A 141 -0.77 8.07 0.55
N PRO A 142 -0.77 7.24 -0.50
CA PRO A 142 -0.14 5.92 -0.49
C PRO A 142 1.33 5.94 -0.05
N SER A 143 2.09 6.90 -0.56
CA SER A 143 3.52 7.07 -0.21
C SER A 143 3.71 7.41 1.27
N LEU A 144 2.81 8.21 1.83
CA LEU A 144 2.85 8.58 3.25
C LEU A 144 2.46 7.39 4.14
N ALA A 145 1.46 6.61 3.74
CA ALA A 145 1.09 5.37 4.43
C ALA A 145 2.27 4.37 4.48
N ASP A 146 3.00 4.21 3.37
CA ASP A 146 4.19 3.37 3.32
C ASP A 146 5.31 3.89 4.23
N LEU A 147 5.53 5.21 4.23
CA LEU A 147 6.49 5.85 5.10
C LEU A 147 6.16 5.59 6.58
N PHE A 148 4.88 5.73 6.97
CA PHE A 148 4.43 5.44 8.32
C PHE A 148 4.67 3.98 8.70
N MET A 149 4.27 3.02 7.86
CA MET A 149 4.46 1.60 8.12
C MET A 149 5.94 1.21 8.20
N LYS A 150 6.79 1.71 7.29
CA LYS A 150 8.25 1.51 7.33
C LYS A 150 8.87 2.08 8.61
N THR A 151 8.43 3.28 9.01
CA THR A 151 8.92 3.94 10.22
C THR A 151 8.52 3.17 11.48
N ILE A 152 7.28 2.67 11.55
CA ILE A 152 6.78 1.83 12.65
C ILE A 152 7.64 0.57 12.80
N ILE A 153 7.91 -0.13 11.69
CA ILE A 153 8.75 -1.32 11.69
C ILE A 153 10.19 -0.98 12.10
N LYS A 154 10.77 0.11 11.56
CA LYS A 154 12.14 0.54 11.86
C LYS A 154 12.30 0.94 13.32
N LYS A 155 11.37 1.72 13.88
CA LYS A 155 11.39 2.11 15.31
C LYS A 155 11.20 0.93 16.25
N ASN A 156 10.52 -0.12 15.78
CA ASN A 156 10.41 -1.42 16.44
C ASN A 156 9.98 -1.33 17.93
N LYS A 157 9.16 -0.34 18.27
CA LYS A 157 8.71 -0.13 19.64
C LYS A 157 7.70 -1.21 20.02
N LYS A 158 7.82 -1.71 21.26
CA LYS A 158 6.90 -2.62 21.88
C LYS A 158 6.05 -1.84 22.88
N GLU A 159 4.85 -1.45 22.46
CA GLU A 159 3.91 -0.68 23.30
C GLU A 159 2.80 -1.59 23.87
N LEU A 160 2.52 -2.71 23.18
CA LEU A 160 1.53 -3.70 23.59
C LEU A 160 2.20 -5.03 23.97
N ASN A 161 1.54 -5.76 24.89
CA ASN A 161 1.99 -7.10 25.29
C ASN A 161 1.02 -8.20 24.86
N ILE A 162 0.51 -8.09 23.62
CA ILE A 162 -0.41 -9.07 23.03
C ILE A 162 0.42 -10.06 22.23
N LYS A 163 0.35 -11.34 22.60
CA LYS A 163 1.14 -12.40 21.96
C LYS A 163 0.38 -13.72 21.94
N SER A 164 0.70 -14.54 20.97
CA SER A 164 0.32 -15.95 20.86
C SER A 164 1.60 -16.76 20.67
N LYS A 165 1.69 -17.91 21.30
CA LYS A 165 2.84 -18.81 21.19
C LYS A 165 2.38 -20.24 21.17
N SER A 166 2.64 -20.96 20.10
CA SER A 166 2.40 -22.37 19.95
C SER A 166 3.40 -23.02 19.00
N TYR A 167 3.74 -24.27 19.24
CA TYR A 167 4.59 -25.10 18.37
C TYR A 167 5.88 -24.43 17.87
N GLY A 168 6.57 -23.70 18.76
CA GLY A 168 7.82 -23.01 18.41
C GLY A 168 7.65 -21.70 17.62
N VAL A 169 6.43 -21.29 17.29
CA VAL A 169 6.13 -20.01 16.64
C VAL A 169 5.52 -19.05 17.66
N GLU A 170 5.99 -17.79 17.65
CA GLU A 170 5.44 -16.71 18.47
C GLU A 170 5.01 -15.55 17.54
N ALA A 171 3.73 -15.23 17.52
CA ALA A 171 3.20 -14.00 16.95
C ALA A 171 3.00 -12.96 18.05
N ARG A 172 3.31 -11.71 17.74
CA ARG A 172 3.20 -10.58 18.68
C ARG A 172 2.68 -9.34 17.97
N LEU A 173 1.61 -8.77 18.49
CA LEU A 173 1.22 -7.41 18.18
C LEU A 173 2.05 -6.44 19.06
N LYS A 174 2.97 -5.72 18.45
CA LYS A 174 3.91 -4.83 19.15
C LYS A 174 3.30 -3.48 19.47
N SER A 175 2.59 -2.92 18.50
CA SER A 175 1.99 -1.59 18.62
C SER A 175 0.81 -1.43 17.67
N ILE A 176 -0.07 -0.51 18.01
CA ILE A 176 -1.10 0.04 17.14
C ILE A 176 -0.92 1.56 17.17
N TYR A 177 -0.97 2.20 16.01
CA TYR A 177 -0.95 3.65 15.87
C TYR A 177 -2.15 4.12 15.06
N THR A 178 -2.51 5.40 15.22
CA THR A 178 -3.55 6.03 14.40
C THR A 178 -3.01 7.23 13.67
N GLN A 179 -3.49 7.45 12.44
CA GLN A 179 -3.25 8.64 11.65
C GLN A 179 -4.29 8.75 10.55
N ASP A 180 -4.85 9.94 10.34
CA ASP A 180 -5.77 10.27 9.24
C ASP A 180 -6.94 9.28 9.07
N GLY A 181 -7.57 8.87 10.18
CA GLY A 181 -8.68 7.92 10.14
C GLY A 181 -8.29 6.48 9.82
N LYS A 182 -7.01 6.14 9.93
CA LYS A 182 -6.48 4.78 9.76
C LYS A 182 -5.83 4.26 11.02
N LEU A 183 -5.82 2.94 11.17
CA LEU A 183 -5.11 2.22 12.22
C LEU A 183 -3.97 1.40 11.60
N TYR A 184 -2.79 1.48 12.20
CA TYR A 184 -1.56 0.82 11.75
C TYR A 184 -1.13 -0.21 12.79
N PHE A 185 -1.17 -1.48 12.43
CA PHE A 185 -0.88 -2.63 13.29
C PHE A 185 0.52 -3.17 12.99
N HIS A 186 1.44 -3.11 13.96
CA HIS A 186 2.78 -3.71 13.83
C HIS A 186 2.78 -5.13 14.40
N ILE A 187 2.87 -6.12 13.55
CA ILE A 187 2.90 -7.54 13.91
C ILE A 187 4.27 -8.12 13.63
N SER A 188 4.78 -8.89 14.59
CA SER A 188 6.04 -9.61 14.49
C SER A 188 5.78 -11.11 14.65
N ILE A 189 6.37 -11.91 13.79
CA ILE A 189 6.36 -13.37 13.90
C ILE A 189 7.80 -13.85 14.10
N THR A 190 8.02 -14.64 15.14
CA THR A 190 9.32 -15.28 15.44
C THR A 190 9.14 -16.78 15.34
N ASN A 191 9.82 -17.43 14.43
CA ASN A 191 9.86 -18.87 14.29
C ASN A 191 11.10 -19.41 15.01
N LYS A 192 10.90 -20.05 16.15
CA LYS A 192 11.97 -20.69 16.96
C LYS A 192 12.11 -22.17 16.65
N SER A 193 11.32 -22.71 15.74
CA SER A 193 11.47 -24.08 15.26
C SER A 193 12.52 -24.16 14.15
N ASN A 194 12.94 -25.35 13.78
CA ASN A 194 13.84 -25.57 12.64
C ASN A 194 13.10 -25.69 11.31
N LEU A 195 11.77 -25.86 11.34
CA LEU A 195 10.96 -25.96 10.14
C LEU A 195 10.49 -24.56 9.69
N PRO A 196 10.47 -24.25 8.39
CA PRO A 196 9.87 -23.04 7.88
C PRO A 196 8.40 -22.91 8.33
N TYR A 197 7.97 -21.69 8.58
CA TYR A 197 6.59 -21.33 8.87
C TYR A 197 6.01 -20.58 7.67
N GLU A 198 5.18 -21.24 6.90
CA GLU A 198 4.54 -20.67 5.72
C GLU A 198 3.19 -20.08 6.14
N VAL A 199 3.03 -18.76 5.98
CA VAL A 199 1.77 -18.08 6.27
C VAL A 199 0.86 -18.18 5.06
N ASP A 200 -0.34 -18.71 5.26
CA ASP A 200 -1.38 -18.77 4.23
C ASP A 200 -2.09 -17.42 4.14
N TYR A 201 -2.65 -16.96 5.26
CA TYR A 201 -3.30 -15.65 5.34
C TYR A 201 -3.30 -15.08 6.75
N VAL A 202 -3.46 -13.75 6.82
CA VAL A 202 -3.72 -13.01 8.07
C VAL A 202 -5.11 -12.40 7.96
N SER A 203 -5.98 -12.69 8.92
CA SER A 203 -7.33 -12.15 8.97
C SER A 203 -7.57 -11.32 10.22
N PHE A 204 -8.40 -10.29 10.06
CA PHE A 204 -8.82 -9.38 11.12
C PHE A 204 -10.34 -9.48 11.26
N LYS A 205 -10.83 -9.84 12.45
CA LYS A 205 -12.26 -10.09 12.67
C LYS A 205 -12.70 -9.52 14.01
N ILE A 206 -13.77 -8.75 14.01
CA ILE A 206 -14.44 -8.34 15.25
C ILE A 206 -15.41 -9.45 15.66
N LYS A 207 -15.27 -9.94 16.88
CA LYS A 207 -16.11 -11.00 17.46
C LYS A 207 -16.59 -10.58 18.84
N ASP A 208 -17.70 -11.17 19.29
CA ASP A 208 -18.14 -11.03 20.68
C ASP A 208 -17.18 -11.74 21.65
N ARG A 209 -16.87 -11.10 22.77
CA ARG A 209 -15.97 -11.66 23.81
C ARG A 209 -16.55 -12.90 24.51
N ARG A 210 -17.88 -12.96 24.65
CA ARG A 210 -18.60 -14.07 25.27
C ARG A 210 -19.61 -14.60 24.27
N THR A 211 -19.48 -15.85 23.91
CA THR A 211 -20.47 -16.59 23.14
C THR A 211 -21.31 -17.40 24.11
N SER A 212 -22.60 -17.11 24.23
CA SER A 212 -23.51 -18.01 24.90
C SER A 212 -23.85 -19.18 23.96
N LYS A 213 -24.10 -20.39 24.52
CA LYS A 213 -24.37 -21.62 23.74
C LYS A 213 -25.57 -21.52 22.76
N ARG A 214 -26.35 -20.44 22.80
CA ARG A 214 -27.60 -20.26 22.01
C ARG A 214 -27.62 -18.97 21.14
N THR A 215 -26.51 -18.26 21.02
CA THR A 215 -26.50 -16.97 20.28
C THR A 215 -25.73 -17.15 18.98
N THR A 216 -26.30 -16.63 17.89
CA THR A 216 -25.58 -16.52 16.60
C THR A 216 -24.36 -15.64 16.83
N ILE A 217 -23.18 -16.15 16.51
CA ILE A 217 -21.92 -15.39 16.60
C ILE A 217 -21.95 -14.35 15.48
N GLN A 218 -22.02 -13.08 15.84
CA GLN A 218 -21.81 -11.99 14.88
C GLN A 218 -20.30 -11.80 14.72
N GLU A 219 -19.83 -12.04 13.52
CA GLU A 219 -18.44 -11.83 13.12
C GLU A 219 -18.38 -10.81 11.98
N VAL A 220 -17.62 -9.73 12.19
CA VAL A 220 -17.38 -8.71 11.15
C VAL A 220 -15.93 -8.83 10.69
N SER A 221 -15.74 -9.21 9.44
CA SER A 221 -14.41 -9.25 8.80
C SER A 221 -13.95 -7.84 8.45
N LEU A 222 -12.75 -7.48 8.89
CA LEU A 222 -12.06 -6.26 8.50
C LEU A 222 -10.99 -6.60 7.48
N LYS A 223 -11.00 -5.92 6.34
CA LYS A 223 -9.99 -6.12 5.30
C LYS A 223 -8.90 -5.05 5.45
N PRO A 224 -7.62 -5.43 5.61
CA PRO A 224 -6.53 -4.48 5.53
C PRO A 224 -6.56 -3.76 4.17
N THR A 225 -6.49 -2.42 4.21
CA THR A 225 -6.39 -1.62 2.99
C THR A 225 -4.97 -1.66 2.43
N ARG A 226 -3.97 -1.96 3.28
CA ARG A 226 -2.56 -2.04 2.88
C ARG A 226 -1.74 -2.88 3.84
N SER A 227 -0.67 -3.54 3.32
CA SER A 227 0.43 -4.13 4.09
C SER A 227 1.76 -3.77 3.45
N ILE A 228 2.86 -3.70 4.24
CA ILE A 228 4.19 -3.30 3.70
C ILE A 228 5.03 -4.50 3.29
N ASN A 229 4.98 -5.57 4.06
CA ASN A 229 5.66 -6.84 3.80
C ASN A 229 4.62 -7.96 3.85
N ASP A 230 4.67 -8.87 2.91
CA ASP A 230 3.82 -10.05 3.00
C ASP A 230 4.53 -11.12 3.83
N PHE A 231 3.85 -11.61 4.87
CA PHE A 231 4.31 -12.82 5.53
C PHE A 231 4.10 -13.99 4.57
N GLN A 232 5.17 -14.47 3.93
CA GLN A 232 5.10 -15.65 3.06
C GLN A 232 5.72 -16.86 3.77
N THR A 233 7.03 -16.88 3.85
CA THR A 233 7.78 -17.96 4.50
C THR A 233 8.75 -17.37 5.51
N ILE A 234 8.59 -17.77 6.77
CA ILE A 234 9.49 -17.39 7.86
C ILE A 234 10.36 -18.59 8.18
N ASN A 235 11.62 -18.53 7.80
CA ASN A 235 12.57 -19.61 7.97
C ASN A 235 12.71 -20.01 9.46
N GLY A 236 13.20 -21.21 9.71
CA GLY A 236 13.54 -21.64 11.06
C GLY A 236 14.55 -20.69 11.71
N GLN A 237 14.42 -20.50 13.03
CA GLN A 237 15.29 -19.63 13.84
C GLN A 237 15.34 -18.18 13.35
N SER A 238 14.25 -17.70 12.72
CA SER A 238 14.19 -16.36 12.16
C SER A 238 12.97 -15.57 12.64
N LYS A 239 12.97 -14.28 12.31
CA LYS A 239 11.92 -13.33 12.67
C LYS A 239 11.59 -12.44 11.48
N GLN A 240 10.31 -12.13 11.33
CA GLN A 240 9.79 -11.19 10.34
C GLN A 240 8.81 -10.22 10.99
N ASP A 241 8.87 -8.97 10.58
CA ASP A 241 7.95 -7.92 10.99
C ASP A 241 7.13 -7.43 9.78
N ASN A 242 5.84 -7.16 10.02
CA ASN A 242 4.94 -6.57 9.03
C ASN A 242 4.09 -5.47 9.68
N ALA A 243 3.66 -4.50 8.89
CA ALA A 243 2.67 -3.51 9.28
C ALA A 243 1.44 -3.63 8.37
N PHE A 244 0.26 -3.58 8.98
CA PHE A 244 -1.04 -3.60 8.30
C PHE A 244 -1.76 -2.30 8.58
N MET A 245 -2.37 -1.73 7.55
CA MET A 245 -3.23 -0.55 7.66
C MET A 245 -4.69 -0.97 7.46
N LEU A 246 -5.55 -0.55 8.38
CA LEU A 246 -6.99 -0.76 8.35
C LEU A 246 -7.70 0.60 8.47
N ASP A 247 -8.94 0.67 8.01
CA ASP A 247 -9.80 1.79 8.33
C ASP A 247 -10.05 1.85 9.83
N GLN A 248 -10.20 3.07 10.38
CA GLN A 248 -10.45 3.25 11.78
C GLN A 248 -11.78 2.61 12.17
N PHE A 249 -11.79 1.90 13.27
CA PHE A 249 -12.97 1.31 13.89
C PHE A 249 -12.88 1.43 15.41
N THR A 250 -13.99 1.21 16.07
CA THR A 250 -14.07 1.13 17.52
C THR A 250 -14.64 -0.22 17.94
N LEU A 251 -14.34 -0.65 19.15
CA LEU A 251 -14.86 -1.86 19.76
C LEU A 251 -15.71 -1.47 20.97
N SER A 252 -16.84 -2.15 21.17
CA SER A 252 -17.54 -2.10 22.45
C SER A 252 -16.81 -2.96 23.49
N ASP A 253 -17.15 -2.77 24.76
CA ASP A 253 -16.64 -3.55 25.88
C ASP A 253 -16.96 -5.07 25.76
N LYS A 254 -17.97 -5.42 24.96
CA LYS A 254 -18.38 -6.81 24.68
C LYS A 254 -17.68 -7.40 23.47
N GLN A 255 -16.92 -6.62 22.70
CA GLN A 255 -16.24 -7.04 21.47
C GLN A 255 -14.73 -7.20 21.67
N VAL A 256 -14.14 -7.92 20.76
CA VAL A 256 -12.68 -8.13 20.67
C VAL A 256 -12.30 -8.21 19.20
N LEU A 257 -11.20 -7.55 18.81
CA LEU A 257 -10.58 -7.82 17.53
C LEU A 257 -9.72 -9.09 17.65
N VAL A 258 -9.98 -10.06 16.81
CA VAL A 258 -9.21 -11.29 16.67
C VAL A 258 -8.39 -11.21 15.40
N ILE A 259 -7.07 -11.31 15.53
CA ILE A 259 -6.13 -11.39 14.40
C ILE A 259 -5.68 -12.84 14.33
N GLU A 260 -6.06 -13.54 13.26
CA GLU A 260 -5.72 -14.93 13.02
C GLU A 260 -4.63 -15.01 11.96
N ILE A 261 -3.53 -15.69 12.26
CA ILE A 261 -2.42 -15.94 11.35
C ILE A 261 -2.39 -17.44 11.12
N ASN A 262 -2.73 -17.86 9.92
CA ASN A 262 -2.89 -19.27 9.58
C ASN A 262 -1.68 -19.79 8.83
N GLU A 263 -1.24 -20.98 9.22
CA GLU A 263 -0.17 -21.70 8.55
C GLU A 263 -0.72 -22.45 7.34
N LYS A 264 -0.03 -22.39 6.22
CA LYS A 264 -0.37 -23.14 5.02
C LYS A 264 -0.11 -24.63 5.23
N ASN A 265 -1.16 -25.43 5.09
CA ASN A 265 -1.11 -26.89 5.26
C ASN A 265 -0.58 -27.34 6.63
N GLY A 266 -0.70 -26.50 7.68
CA GLY A 266 -0.17 -26.77 9.01
C GLY A 266 -1.15 -26.44 10.13
N VAL A 267 -0.73 -26.68 11.37
CA VAL A 267 -1.53 -26.50 12.60
C VAL A 267 -0.97 -25.45 13.55
N ARG A 268 0.14 -24.79 13.19
CA ARG A 268 0.83 -23.79 14.03
C ARG A 268 0.18 -22.40 13.98
N ASN A 269 -1.15 -22.37 13.90
CA ASN A 269 -1.90 -21.12 13.80
C ASN A 269 -1.70 -20.26 15.04
N GLN A 270 -1.67 -18.94 14.85
CA GLN A 270 -1.51 -17.96 15.92
C GLN A 270 -2.75 -17.07 15.99
N VAL A 271 -3.18 -16.74 17.20
CA VAL A 271 -4.36 -15.90 17.45
C VAL A 271 -4.01 -14.81 18.43
N LEU A 272 -4.13 -13.56 17.99
CA LEU A 272 -3.95 -12.37 18.81
C LEU A 272 -5.31 -11.75 19.11
N LYS A 273 -5.57 -11.40 20.36
CA LYS A 273 -6.83 -10.81 20.81
C LYS A 273 -6.59 -9.39 21.31
N VAL A 274 -7.18 -8.43 20.65
CA VAL A 274 -7.05 -6.98 20.92
C VAL A 274 -8.35 -6.48 21.53
N ARG A 275 -8.29 -5.89 22.71
CA ARG A 275 -9.47 -5.37 23.43
C ARG A 275 -9.78 -3.95 23.01
N ASP A 276 -10.96 -3.49 23.36
CA ASP A 276 -11.43 -2.12 23.23
C ASP A 276 -10.44 -1.09 23.77
N VAL A 277 -9.93 -1.29 24.98
CA VAL A 277 -8.95 -0.41 25.63
C VAL A 277 -7.61 -0.33 24.87
N ASP A 278 -7.21 -1.38 24.17
CA ASP A 278 -5.99 -1.43 23.39
C ASP A 278 -6.12 -0.63 22.08
N VAL A 279 -7.36 -0.45 21.56
CA VAL A 279 -7.69 0.33 20.36
C VAL A 279 -7.94 1.79 20.69
N ILE A 280 -8.64 2.09 21.80
CA ILE A 280 -8.98 3.47 22.18
C ILE A 280 -7.73 4.25 22.62
N ASN A 281 -6.75 3.61 23.26
CA ASN A 281 -5.55 4.25 23.79
C ASN A 281 -4.36 4.23 22.80
N VAL A 282 -4.63 4.10 21.50
CA VAL A 282 -3.57 4.13 20.48
C VAL A 282 -2.96 5.53 20.37
N LYS A 283 -1.65 5.57 20.07
CA LYS A 283 -0.91 6.81 19.88
C LYS A 283 -1.00 7.28 18.43
N GLN A 284 -0.95 8.59 18.23
CA GLN A 284 -0.83 9.19 16.90
C GLN A 284 0.60 9.08 16.39
N ILE A 285 0.74 8.96 15.06
CA ILE A 285 2.04 8.87 14.39
C ILE A 285 2.76 10.22 14.37
N ASP A 286 2.04 11.36 14.44
CA ASP A 286 2.61 12.72 14.40
C ASP A 286 3.65 12.99 15.49
N HIS A 287 3.67 12.21 16.57
CA HIS A 287 4.71 12.26 17.59
C HIS A 287 6.02 11.56 17.19
N PHE A 288 6.13 11.07 15.94
CA PHE A 288 7.39 10.58 15.43
C PHE A 288 8.17 11.76 14.81
N SER A 289 9.22 12.23 15.48
CA SER A 289 10.27 12.97 14.78
C SER A 289 10.89 12.07 13.71
N PHE A 290 10.71 12.44 12.46
CA PHE A 290 11.24 11.77 11.26
C PHE A 290 12.71 12.10 11.06
#